data_0187148a190640fb0390f5ae69e04b27
#
_entry.id   0187148a190640fb0390f5ae69e04b27
#
_cell.length_a   1.000
_cell.length_b   1.000
_cell.length_c   1.000
_cell.angle_alpha   90.00
_cell.angle_beta   90.00
_cell.angle_gamma   90.00
#
_symmetry.space_group_name_H-M   'P 1'
#
loop_
_entity.id
_entity.type
_entity.pdbx_description
1 polymer ?
#
loop_
_entity_poly.entity_id
_entity_poly.type
_entity_poly.pdbx_seq_one_letter_code
_entity_poly.pdbx_strand_id
1 'polypeptide(L)'
;MADLPLPRSPFAGTIDFHDGAPIRSIAPQKLARTLQAHALYVESNQQSGKRAILDWTNLAGKSFASMKLWHIRMQCADLAGADFTGADLRRAILIGATIQRGRLAAADLTCGRLNGIKLTDADCQGVCMAEADIEFAIMANSDFRKANFRDADMSGAILDAADLSGADLRRANLRGASFQGTRLYGADLRGAQMGNSILKRASFNGADLRGAYLRVAKFHRTDLSGADLRDVEGLTTGQINHTIRDAHTRLPLDLITEHENGE
;
A
#
# COMPACT_ATOMS: atom_id res chain seq x y z
N MET A 1 14.11 -33.56 -16.26
CA MET A 1 14.72 -32.23 -16.15
C MET A 1 14.28 -31.65 -14.82
N ALA A 2 15.20 -31.54 -13.90
CA ALA A 2 14.93 -31.13 -12.53
C ALA A 2 14.62 -29.62 -12.50
N ASP A 3 13.50 -29.28 -11.83
CA ASP A 3 13.14 -27.88 -11.56
C ASP A 3 14.24 -27.21 -10.74
N LEU A 4 14.96 -26.30 -11.39
CA LEU A 4 15.86 -25.38 -10.69
C LEU A 4 15.02 -24.45 -9.81
N PRO A 5 15.37 -24.28 -8.53
CA PRO A 5 14.66 -23.35 -7.67
C PRO A 5 14.81 -21.94 -8.23
N LEU A 6 13.66 -21.24 -8.39
CA LEU A 6 13.61 -19.84 -8.80
C LEU A 6 14.51 -19.01 -7.87
N PRO A 7 15.29 -18.06 -8.41
CA PRO A 7 16.11 -17.19 -7.58
C PRO A 7 15.19 -16.45 -6.60
N ARG A 8 15.52 -16.57 -5.32
CA ARG A 8 14.86 -15.78 -4.26
C ARG A 8 15.01 -14.30 -4.63
N SER A 9 13.92 -13.54 -4.52
CA SER A 9 13.96 -12.09 -4.68
C SER A 9 15.14 -11.52 -3.87
N PRO A 10 16.00 -10.67 -4.44
CA PRO A 10 17.09 -10.04 -3.70
C PRO A 10 16.59 -9.18 -2.52
N PHE A 11 15.27 -8.94 -2.43
CA PHE A 11 14.59 -8.21 -1.37
C PHE A 11 13.78 -9.13 -0.43
N ALA A 12 13.99 -10.45 -0.45
CA ALA A 12 13.36 -11.40 0.46
C ALA A 12 13.94 -11.34 1.90
N GLY A 13 14.75 -10.35 2.24
CA GLY A 13 15.02 -9.98 3.60
C GLY A 13 13.86 -9.09 4.08
N THR A 14 12.95 -9.62 4.89
CA THR A 14 12.13 -8.76 5.77
C THR A 14 13.11 -7.84 6.48
N ILE A 15 13.07 -6.53 6.17
CA ILE A 15 13.77 -5.55 6.99
C ILE A 15 13.07 -5.65 8.34
N ASP A 16 13.68 -6.35 9.26
CA ASP A 16 13.16 -6.46 10.62
C ASP A 16 13.48 -5.13 11.31
N PHE A 17 12.50 -4.24 11.36
CA PHE A 17 12.61 -2.98 12.09
C PHE A 17 12.62 -3.21 13.61
N HIS A 18 12.44 -4.45 14.07
CA HIS A 18 12.58 -4.84 15.46
C HIS A 18 14.06 -5.20 15.74
N ASP A 19 14.82 -4.23 16.23
CA ASP A 19 16.19 -4.42 16.74
C ASP A 19 16.22 -5.15 18.08
N GLY A 20 15.14 -5.84 18.45
CA GLY A 20 15.00 -6.55 19.72
C GLY A 20 14.61 -5.65 20.89
N ALA A 21 14.33 -4.37 20.67
CA ALA A 21 13.85 -3.50 21.74
C ALA A 21 12.47 -4.00 22.24
N PRO A 22 12.29 -4.15 23.56
CA PRO A 22 11.04 -4.69 24.09
C PRO A 22 9.89 -3.68 23.92
N ILE A 23 8.75 -4.19 23.45
CA ILE A 23 7.50 -3.42 23.45
C ILE A 23 7.12 -3.07 24.88
N ARG A 24 6.88 -1.79 25.15
CA ARG A 24 6.63 -1.25 26.49
C ARG A 24 5.12 -1.13 26.73
N SER A 25 4.66 -1.56 27.87
CA SER A 25 3.31 -1.24 28.34
C SER A 25 3.22 0.24 28.75
N ILE A 26 2.05 0.83 28.57
CA ILE A 26 1.77 2.20 29.00
C ILE A 26 0.54 2.22 29.89
N ALA A 27 0.67 2.84 31.07
CA ALA A 27 -0.47 3.00 31.97
C ALA A 27 -1.57 3.87 31.32
N PRO A 28 -2.85 3.52 31.48
CA PRO A 28 -3.96 4.26 30.85
C PRO A 28 -3.94 5.76 31.11
N GLN A 29 -3.66 6.17 32.36
CA GLN A 29 -3.59 7.58 32.74
C GLN A 29 -2.42 8.32 32.05
N LYS A 30 -1.28 7.64 31.85
CA LYS A 30 -0.13 8.19 31.13
C LYS A 30 -0.46 8.37 29.67
N LEU A 31 -1.10 7.38 29.03
CA LEU A 31 -1.55 7.47 27.65
C LEU A 31 -2.52 8.65 27.47
N ALA A 32 -3.54 8.75 28.34
CA ALA A 32 -4.53 9.82 28.28
C ALA A 32 -3.87 11.21 28.38
N ARG A 33 -2.96 11.42 29.32
CA ARG A 33 -2.21 12.68 29.46
C ARG A 33 -1.34 12.98 28.23
N THR A 34 -0.69 11.94 27.66
CA THR A 34 0.13 12.09 26.44
C THR A 34 -0.71 12.53 25.27
N LEU A 35 -1.89 11.92 25.08
CA LEU A 35 -2.81 12.27 24.00
C LEU A 35 -3.45 13.66 24.21
N GLN A 36 -3.78 14.03 25.46
CA GLN A 36 -4.28 15.36 25.78
C GLN A 36 -3.22 16.45 25.46
N ALA A 37 -1.96 16.22 25.85
CA ALA A 37 -0.87 17.13 25.53
C ALA A 37 -0.64 17.23 24.02
N HIS A 38 -0.86 16.12 23.27
CA HIS A 38 -0.77 16.11 21.82
C HIS A 38 -1.93 16.86 21.17
N ALA A 39 -3.14 16.74 21.69
CA ALA A 39 -4.28 17.51 21.20
C ALA A 39 -4.00 19.03 21.29
N LEU A 40 -3.46 19.50 22.41
CA LEU A 40 -3.03 20.89 22.57
C LEU A 40 -1.92 21.28 21.57
N TYR A 41 -0.97 20.38 21.33
CA TYR A 41 0.10 20.59 20.33
C TYR A 41 -0.48 20.78 18.94
N VAL A 42 -1.45 19.96 18.56
CA VAL A 42 -2.14 20.02 17.29
C VAL A 42 -2.99 21.29 17.18
N GLU A 43 -3.84 21.56 18.16
CA GLU A 43 -4.79 22.69 18.14
C GLU A 43 -4.12 24.05 18.20
N SER A 44 -2.99 24.15 18.88
CA SER A 44 -2.20 25.37 18.95
C SER A 44 -1.25 25.58 17.77
N ASN A 45 -1.30 24.72 16.76
CA ASN A 45 -0.33 24.69 15.67
C ASN A 45 1.13 24.61 16.18
N GLN A 46 1.38 23.69 17.12
CA GLN A 46 2.68 23.37 17.73
C GLN A 46 3.21 24.44 18.73
N GLN A 47 2.42 25.42 19.06
CA GLN A 47 2.81 26.51 19.97
C GLN A 47 2.66 26.11 21.44
N SER A 48 1.78 25.18 21.75
CA SER A 48 1.49 24.69 23.10
C SER A 48 1.34 23.17 23.12
N GLY A 49 1.36 22.56 24.28
CA GLY A 49 1.27 21.13 24.40
C GLY A 49 2.57 20.42 24.07
N LYS A 50 2.49 19.14 23.71
CA LYS A 50 3.67 18.32 23.41
C LYS A 50 3.31 17.23 22.39
N ARG A 51 4.12 17.09 21.35
CA ARG A 51 4.01 15.99 20.40
C ARG A 51 4.04 14.63 21.12
N ALA A 52 3.06 13.77 20.87
CA ALA A 52 3.08 12.42 21.42
C ALA A 52 4.15 11.56 20.70
N ILE A 53 4.95 10.89 21.53
CA ILE A 53 5.96 9.91 21.12
C ILE A 53 5.63 8.62 21.85
N LEU A 54 5.11 7.64 21.11
CA LEU A 54 4.62 6.35 21.61
C LEU A 54 5.35 5.19 20.92
N ASP A 55 6.64 5.41 20.61
CA ASP A 55 7.47 4.39 19.97
C ASP A 55 7.61 3.16 20.88
N TRP A 56 7.62 1.96 20.26
CA TRP A 56 7.80 0.70 20.98
C TRP A 56 6.76 0.48 22.09
N THR A 57 5.57 1.05 21.92
CA THR A 57 4.52 0.98 22.95
C THR A 57 3.44 -0.02 22.54
N ASN A 58 2.99 -0.82 23.50
CA ASN A 58 1.81 -1.67 23.31
C ASN A 58 0.54 -0.81 23.38
N LEU A 59 -0.11 -0.68 22.24
CA LEU A 59 -1.35 0.05 22.04
C LEU A 59 -2.41 -0.85 21.38
N ALA A 60 -2.20 -2.18 21.44
CA ALA A 60 -3.09 -3.15 20.84
C ALA A 60 -4.53 -2.98 21.33
N GLY A 61 -5.49 -3.01 20.40
CA GLY A 61 -6.91 -2.85 20.66
C GLY A 61 -7.34 -1.47 21.16
N LYS A 62 -6.46 -0.46 21.19
CA LYS A 62 -6.82 0.89 21.60
C LYS A 62 -7.60 1.63 20.50
N SER A 63 -8.53 2.49 20.93
CA SER A 63 -9.27 3.35 19.99
C SER A 63 -8.63 4.74 19.92
N PHE A 64 -8.40 5.16 18.70
CA PHE A 64 -7.95 6.49 18.30
C PHE A 64 -8.91 7.08 17.25
N ALA A 65 -10.11 6.53 17.16
CA ALA A 65 -11.09 6.91 16.16
C ALA A 65 -11.40 8.41 16.19
N SER A 66 -11.41 9.05 15.03
CA SER A 66 -11.66 10.48 14.81
C SER A 66 -10.72 11.42 15.58
N MET A 67 -9.61 10.92 16.12
CA MET A 67 -8.66 11.77 16.84
C MET A 67 -7.78 12.57 15.87
N LYS A 68 -7.39 13.77 16.27
CA LYS A 68 -6.41 14.61 15.60
C LYS A 68 -5.01 14.21 16.05
N LEU A 69 -4.32 13.39 15.26
CA LEU A 69 -3.04 12.77 15.58
C LEU A 69 -1.93 13.14 14.58
N TRP A 70 -2.11 14.23 13.84
CA TRP A 70 -1.10 14.61 12.85
C TRP A 70 0.26 14.85 13.49
N HIS A 71 1.34 14.40 12.80
CA HIS A 71 2.70 14.35 13.34
C HIS A 71 2.94 13.41 14.54
N ILE A 72 1.96 12.61 14.99
CA ILE A 72 2.21 11.64 16.07
C ILE A 72 3.35 10.69 15.67
N ARG A 73 4.10 10.20 16.67
CA ARG A 73 5.13 9.18 16.45
C ARG A 73 4.80 7.92 17.24
N MET A 74 4.67 6.80 16.50
CA MET A 74 4.37 5.46 17.02
C MET A 74 5.25 4.43 16.29
N GLN A 75 6.54 4.74 16.12
CA GLN A 75 7.50 3.87 15.43
C GLN A 75 7.61 2.53 16.15
N CYS A 76 7.52 1.40 15.41
CA CYS A 76 7.58 0.05 15.96
C CYS A 76 6.58 -0.22 17.10
N ALA A 77 5.48 0.53 17.17
CA ALA A 77 4.44 0.29 18.16
C ALA A 77 3.61 -0.94 17.79
N ASP A 78 3.15 -1.67 18.79
CA ASP A 78 2.14 -2.70 18.62
C ASP A 78 0.75 -2.06 18.68
N LEU A 79 0.10 -1.99 17.54
CA LEU A 79 -1.22 -1.42 17.31
C LEU A 79 -2.19 -2.50 16.77
N ALA A 80 -1.90 -3.79 17.01
CA ALA A 80 -2.75 -4.88 16.54
C ALA A 80 -4.20 -4.68 16.99
N GLY A 81 -5.14 -4.71 16.03
CA GLY A 81 -6.56 -4.48 16.30
C GLY A 81 -6.93 -3.07 16.77
N ALA A 82 -6.02 -2.10 16.69
CA ALA A 82 -6.33 -0.72 17.04
C ALA A 82 -7.31 -0.07 16.05
N ASP A 83 -8.11 0.88 16.52
CA ASP A 83 -9.11 1.60 15.75
C ASP A 83 -8.68 3.04 15.49
N PHE A 84 -8.38 3.35 14.23
CA PHE A 84 -8.05 4.68 13.71
C PHE A 84 -9.12 5.21 12.75
N THR A 85 -10.34 4.65 12.78
CA THR A 85 -11.40 5.06 11.85
C THR A 85 -11.58 6.58 11.86
N GLY A 86 -11.43 7.21 10.68
CA GLY A 86 -11.58 8.67 10.52
C GLY A 86 -10.54 9.52 11.26
N ALA A 87 -9.45 8.94 11.76
CA ALA A 87 -8.42 9.70 12.45
C ALA A 87 -7.58 10.56 11.47
N ASP A 88 -7.15 11.73 11.91
CA ASP A 88 -6.18 12.57 11.21
C ASP A 88 -4.76 12.19 11.64
N LEU A 89 -4.10 11.38 10.82
CA LEU A 89 -2.74 10.88 11.00
C LEU A 89 -1.75 11.51 10.01
N ARG A 90 -2.09 12.65 9.42
CA ARG A 90 -1.20 13.30 8.44
C ARG A 90 0.20 13.49 9.00
N ARG A 91 1.21 13.15 8.18
CA ARG A 91 2.63 13.20 8.56
C ARG A 91 2.97 12.40 9.83
N ALA A 92 2.16 11.43 10.21
CA ALA A 92 2.49 10.50 11.30
C ALA A 92 3.74 9.69 10.97
N ILE A 93 4.48 9.28 11.99
CA ILE A 93 5.62 8.37 11.86
C ILE A 93 5.24 7.03 12.47
N LEU A 94 4.98 6.04 11.61
CA LEU A 94 4.53 4.68 11.95
C LEU A 94 5.50 3.62 11.39
N ILE A 95 6.77 3.98 11.18
CA ILE A 95 7.79 3.09 10.62
C ILE A 95 7.82 1.80 11.43
N GLY A 96 7.68 0.64 10.77
CA GLY A 96 7.71 -0.68 11.40
C GLY A 96 6.56 -0.98 12.37
N ALA A 97 5.56 -0.11 12.50
CA ALA A 97 4.42 -0.35 13.38
C ALA A 97 3.58 -1.53 12.88
N THR A 98 2.94 -2.25 13.81
CA THR A 98 2.07 -3.38 13.50
C THR A 98 0.61 -3.01 13.76
N ILE A 99 -0.20 -2.91 12.69
CA ILE A 99 -1.65 -2.62 12.76
C ILE A 99 -2.45 -3.79 12.17
N GLN A 100 -2.01 -5.00 12.42
CA GLN A 100 -2.72 -6.21 11.93
C GLN A 100 -4.14 -6.26 12.47
N ARG A 101 -5.11 -6.56 11.60
CA ARG A 101 -6.55 -6.57 11.93
C ARG A 101 -7.04 -5.25 12.53
N GLY A 102 -6.33 -4.14 12.30
CA GLY A 102 -6.75 -2.81 12.71
C GLY A 102 -7.80 -2.22 11.78
N ARG A 103 -8.38 -1.11 12.22
CA ARG A 103 -9.38 -0.35 11.45
C ARG A 103 -8.83 1.04 11.16
N LEU A 104 -8.67 1.34 9.87
CA LEU A 104 -8.18 2.63 9.39
C LEU A 104 -9.15 3.24 8.36
N ALA A 105 -10.41 2.75 8.33
CA ALA A 105 -11.39 3.24 7.37
C ALA A 105 -11.51 4.77 7.44
N ALA A 106 -11.38 5.43 6.27
CA ALA A 106 -11.42 6.89 6.13
C ALA A 106 -10.38 7.67 6.97
N ALA A 107 -9.33 7.02 7.49
CA ALA A 107 -8.22 7.73 8.13
C ALA A 107 -7.37 8.49 7.10
N ASP A 108 -6.78 9.62 7.50
CA ASP A 108 -5.89 10.42 6.67
C ASP A 108 -4.44 10.27 7.15
N LEU A 109 -3.61 9.57 6.34
CA LEU A 109 -2.18 9.35 6.56
C LEU A 109 -1.33 10.08 5.49
N THR A 110 -1.89 11.13 4.86
CA THR A 110 -1.19 11.90 3.81
C THR A 110 0.20 12.33 4.29
N CYS A 111 1.22 12.14 3.43
CA CYS A 111 2.64 12.42 3.72
C CYS A 111 3.17 11.67 4.96
N GLY A 112 2.55 10.57 5.39
CA GLY A 112 2.99 9.74 6.51
C GLY A 112 4.27 8.97 6.17
N ARG A 113 5.07 8.65 7.20
CA ARG A 113 6.22 7.74 7.08
C ARG A 113 5.85 6.40 7.67
N LEU A 114 5.65 5.41 6.79
CA LEU A 114 5.01 4.13 7.09
C LEU A 114 5.85 2.94 6.62
N ASN A 115 7.15 3.17 6.34
CA ASN A 115 8.05 2.13 5.82
C ASN A 115 8.00 0.87 6.70
N GLY A 116 7.79 -0.29 6.06
CA GLY A 116 7.71 -1.57 6.74
C GLY A 116 6.52 -1.75 7.69
N ILE A 117 5.49 -0.88 7.59
CA ILE A 117 4.25 -1.04 8.37
C ILE A 117 3.58 -2.39 8.07
N LYS A 118 2.99 -3.03 9.07
CA LYS A 118 2.26 -4.29 8.94
C LYS A 118 0.76 -4.05 9.09
N LEU A 119 0.02 -4.13 7.98
CA LEU A 119 -1.42 -3.88 7.87
C LEU A 119 -2.20 -5.14 7.46
N THR A 120 -1.64 -6.32 7.64
CA THR A 120 -2.28 -7.57 7.24
C THR A 120 -3.67 -7.72 7.86
N ASP A 121 -4.66 -8.15 7.06
CA ASP A 121 -6.07 -8.33 7.46
C ASP A 121 -6.75 -7.04 7.99
N ALA A 122 -6.26 -5.86 7.63
CA ALA A 122 -6.79 -4.58 8.12
C ALA A 122 -7.96 -4.07 7.27
N ASP A 123 -8.87 -3.33 7.90
CA ASP A 123 -9.90 -2.53 7.22
C ASP A 123 -9.36 -1.12 6.97
N CYS A 124 -8.99 -0.85 5.72
CA CYS A 124 -8.45 0.42 5.25
C CYS A 124 -9.34 1.07 4.17
N GLN A 125 -10.64 0.77 4.17
CA GLN A 125 -11.55 1.27 3.15
C GLN A 125 -11.55 2.81 3.12
N GLY A 126 -11.28 3.40 1.95
CA GLY A 126 -11.25 4.85 1.76
C GLY A 126 -10.14 5.57 2.52
N VAL A 127 -9.13 4.86 3.02
CA VAL A 127 -7.97 5.49 3.66
C VAL A 127 -7.24 6.41 2.67
N CYS A 128 -6.76 7.56 3.15
CA CYS A 128 -5.89 8.44 2.38
C CYS A 128 -4.43 8.23 2.80
N MET A 129 -3.60 7.74 1.89
CA MET A 129 -2.15 7.58 2.02
C MET A 129 -1.43 8.30 0.86
N ALA A 130 -2.02 9.41 0.36
CA ALA A 130 -1.40 10.18 -0.70
C ALA A 130 -0.03 10.73 -0.26
N GLU A 131 0.96 10.66 -1.16
CA GLU A 131 2.33 11.14 -0.90
C GLU A 131 3.01 10.48 0.32
N ALA A 132 2.46 9.36 0.81
CA ALA A 132 3.04 8.64 1.94
C ALA A 132 4.21 7.75 1.49
N ASP A 133 5.17 7.58 2.40
CA ASP A 133 6.29 6.66 2.24
C ASP A 133 5.93 5.33 2.91
N ILE A 134 5.61 4.33 2.08
CA ILE A 134 5.06 3.03 2.49
C ILE A 134 5.94 1.89 1.94
N GLU A 135 7.22 2.15 1.73
CA GLU A 135 8.15 1.17 1.21
C GLU A 135 8.15 -0.11 2.07
N PHE A 136 8.21 -1.27 1.41
CA PHE A 136 8.26 -2.59 2.05
C PHE A 136 7.12 -2.88 3.04
N ALA A 137 6.00 -2.18 2.94
CA ALA A 137 4.82 -2.43 3.77
C ALA A 137 4.24 -3.84 3.51
N ILE A 138 3.73 -4.48 4.55
CA ILE A 138 3.02 -5.76 4.47
C ILE A 138 1.53 -5.49 4.61
N MET A 139 0.81 -5.55 3.49
CA MET A 139 -0.57 -5.10 3.35
C MET A 139 -1.48 -6.24 2.84
N ALA A 140 -1.03 -7.48 2.95
CA ALA A 140 -1.74 -8.64 2.41
C ALA A 140 -3.12 -8.84 3.07
N ASN A 141 -4.07 -9.37 2.29
CA ASN A 141 -5.46 -9.68 2.69
C ASN A 141 -6.30 -8.48 3.17
N SER A 142 -5.86 -7.25 2.98
CA SER A 142 -6.51 -6.06 3.54
C SER A 142 -7.47 -5.42 2.56
N ASP A 143 -8.45 -4.70 3.11
CA ASP A 143 -9.45 -3.97 2.34
C ASP A 143 -9.00 -2.53 2.12
N PHE A 144 -8.53 -2.23 0.91
CA PHE A 144 -8.15 -0.89 0.46
C PHE A 144 -9.12 -0.34 -0.60
N ARG A 145 -10.34 -0.82 -0.62
CA ARG A 145 -11.31 -0.31 -1.59
C ARG A 145 -11.46 1.20 -1.46
N LYS A 146 -11.39 1.89 -2.62
CA LYS A 146 -11.47 3.35 -2.72
C LYS A 146 -10.38 4.11 -1.94
N ALA A 147 -9.29 3.45 -1.56
CA ALA A 147 -8.15 4.11 -0.93
C ALA A 147 -7.46 5.07 -1.91
N ASN A 148 -6.83 6.11 -1.36
CA ASN A 148 -6.03 7.07 -2.13
C ASN A 148 -4.53 6.85 -1.84
N PHE A 149 -3.80 6.33 -2.82
CA PHE A 149 -2.35 6.13 -2.82
C PHE A 149 -1.64 7.01 -3.85
N ARG A 150 -2.28 8.09 -4.28
CA ARG A 150 -1.72 8.97 -5.29
C ARG A 150 -0.35 9.50 -4.86
N ASP A 151 0.64 9.40 -5.77
CA ASP A 151 2.02 9.82 -5.54
C ASP A 151 2.73 9.13 -4.34
N ALA A 152 2.18 8.06 -3.78
CA ALA A 152 2.79 7.32 -2.68
C ALA A 152 3.99 6.48 -3.16
N ASP A 153 4.99 6.31 -2.28
CA ASP A 153 6.04 5.31 -2.49
C ASP A 153 5.66 4.00 -1.80
N MET A 154 5.32 3.01 -2.61
CA MET A 154 4.95 1.65 -2.21
C MET A 154 5.95 0.62 -2.75
N SER A 155 7.19 1.04 -3.05
CA SER A 155 8.18 0.13 -3.63
C SER A 155 8.44 -1.06 -2.69
N GLY A 156 8.45 -2.26 -3.28
CA GLY A 156 8.62 -3.51 -2.56
C GLY A 156 7.48 -3.89 -1.61
N ALA A 157 6.35 -3.18 -1.61
CA ALA A 157 5.20 -3.51 -0.76
C ALA A 157 4.56 -4.86 -1.15
N ILE A 158 3.98 -5.56 -0.19
CA ILE A 158 3.28 -6.83 -0.37
C ILE A 158 1.78 -6.58 -0.21
N LEU A 159 1.04 -6.63 -1.33
CA LEU A 159 -0.41 -6.42 -1.40
C LEU A 159 -1.17 -7.71 -1.76
N ASP A 160 -0.54 -8.85 -1.58
CA ASP A 160 -1.09 -10.16 -1.99
C ASP A 160 -2.48 -10.37 -1.40
N ALA A 161 -3.43 -10.78 -2.26
CA ALA A 161 -4.84 -11.01 -1.93
C ALA A 161 -5.60 -9.80 -1.34
N ALA A 162 -5.03 -8.59 -1.38
CA ALA A 162 -5.72 -7.37 -0.96
C ALA A 162 -6.82 -6.95 -1.96
N ASP A 163 -7.75 -6.12 -1.51
CA ASP A 163 -8.77 -5.50 -2.36
C ASP A 163 -8.49 -4.00 -2.54
N LEU A 164 -8.06 -3.61 -3.73
CA LEU A 164 -7.82 -2.22 -4.14
C LEU A 164 -8.88 -1.74 -5.15
N SER A 165 -10.07 -2.35 -5.17
CA SER A 165 -11.11 -1.97 -6.12
C SER A 165 -11.46 -0.48 -5.98
N GLY A 166 -11.39 0.25 -7.09
CA GLY A 166 -11.65 1.69 -7.15
C GLY A 166 -10.61 2.56 -6.46
N ALA A 167 -9.44 2.03 -6.10
CA ALA A 167 -8.37 2.82 -5.49
C ALA A 167 -7.71 3.77 -6.51
N ASP A 168 -7.24 4.91 -6.02
CA ASP A 168 -6.42 5.87 -6.78
C ASP A 168 -4.94 5.59 -6.52
N LEU A 169 -4.27 4.99 -7.50
CA LEU A 169 -2.85 4.65 -7.50
C LEU A 169 -2.07 5.51 -8.52
N ARG A 170 -2.63 6.64 -8.95
CA ARG A 170 -1.98 7.48 -9.95
C ARG A 170 -0.60 7.91 -9.51
N ARG A 171 0.38 7.70 -10.41
CA ARG A 171 1.79 8.04 -10.21
C ARG A 171 2.44 7.41 -8.98
N ALA A 172 1.81 6.43 -8.35
CA ALA A 172 2.42 5.69 -7.24
C ALA A 172 3.67 4.94 -7.72
N ASN A 173 4.69 4.89 -6.87
CA ASN A 173 5.86 4.04 -7.08
C ASN A 173 5.56 2.63 -6.54
N LEU A 174 5.32 1.69 -7.44
CA LEU A 174 4.97 0.29 -7.16
C LEU A 174 6.08 -0.67 -7.64
N ARG A 175 7.31 -0.18 -7.79
CA ARG A 175 8.43 -0.98 -8.29
C ARG A 175 8.71 -2.16 -7.36
N GLY A 176 8.74 -3.36 -7.94
CA GLY A 176 9.01 -4.57 -7.19
C GLY A 176 7.89 -5.00 -6.23
N ALA A 177 6.78 -4.28 -6.17
CA ALA A 177 5.65 -4.65 -5.31
C ALA A 177 5.00 -5.97 -5.76
N SER A 178 4.45 -6.71 -4.79
CA SER A 178 3.71 -7.94 -5.04
C SER A 178 2.20 -7.70 -4.97
N PHE A 179 1.50 -8.13 -6.02
CA PHE A 179 0.05 -8.05 -6.18
C PHE A 179 -0.55 -9.43 -6.44
N GLN A 180 0.02 -10.50 -5.91
CA GLN A 180 -0.48 -11.84 -6.21
C GLN A 180 -1.92 -12.02 -5.73
N GLY A 181 -2.83 -12.31 -6.66
CA GLY A 181 -4.26 -12.49 -6.36
C GLY A 181 -4.98 -11.24 -5.88
N THR A 182 -4.38 -10.06 -6.03
CA THR A 182 -4.96 -8.77 -5.64
C THR A 182 -6.10 -8.39 -6.57
N ARG A 183 -7.16 -7.79 -6.03
CA ARG A 183 -8.26 -7.20 -6.81
C ARG A 183 -8.02 -5.70 -7.03
N LEU A 184 -8.01 -5.28 -8.29
CA LEU A 184 -7.85 -3.87 -8.73
C LEU A 184 -8.99 -3.46 -9.68
N TYR A 185 -10.21 -3.97 -9.43
CA TYR A 185 -11.37 -3.64 -10.26
C TYR A 185 -11.60 -2.13 -10.32
N GLY A 186 -11.56 -1.56 -11.54
CA GLY A 186 -11.78 -0.13 -11.75
C GLY A 186 -10.79 0.81 -11.05
N ALA A 187 -9.62 0.30 -10.64
CA ALA A 187 -8.57 1.14 -10.03
C ALA A 187 -7.92 2.08 -11.06
N ASP A 188 -7.49 3.25 -10.62
CA ASP A 188 -6.78 4.24 -11.45
C ASP A 188 -5.27 4.14 -11.19
N LEU A 189 -4.54 3.54 -12.15
CA LEU A 189 -3.09 3.35 -12.10
C LEU A 189 -2.35 4.23 -13.13
N ARG A 190 -2.97 5.31 -13.61
CA ARG A 190 -2.35 6.16 -14.62
C ARG A 190 -0.99 6.68 -14.18
N GLY A 191 0.03 6.43 -15.01
CA GLY A 191 1.40 6.84 -14.73
C GLY A 191 2.09 6.10 -13.57
N ALA A 192 1.50 5.04 -13.02
CA ALA A 192 2.10 4.26 -11.94
C ALA A 192 3.39 3.56 -12.39
N GLN A 193 4.39 3.50 -11.51
CA GLN A 193 5.68 2.86 -11.76
C GLN A 193 5.65 1.42 -11.26
N MET A 194 5.35 0.45 -12.13
CA MET A 194 5.16 -0.96 -11.78
C MET A 194 6.28 -1.88 -12.30
N GLY A 195 7.44 -1.32 -12.61
CA GLY A 195 8.58 -2.13 -13.07
C GLY A 195 8.97 -3.22 -12.07
N ASN A 196 9.28 -4.43 -12.55
CA ASN A 196 9.61 -5.61 -11.73
C ASN A 196 8.51 -6.09 -10.77
N SER A 197 7.30 -5.56 -10.81
CA SER A 197 6.19 -5.99 -9.95
C SER A 197 5.74 -7.43 -10.25
N ILE A 198 5.12 -8.08 -9.27
CA ILE A 198 4.58 -9.44 -9.39
C ILE A 198 3.05 -9.35 -9.46
N LEU A 199 2.49 -9.57 -10.66
CA LEU A 199 1.06 -9.38 -10.94
C LEU A 199 0.31 -10.73 -11.10
N LYS A 200 0.88 -11.81 -10.62
CA LYS A 200 0.35 -13.18 -10.74
C LYS A 200 -1.09 -13.27 -10.24
N ARG A 201 -2.03 -13.71 -11.08
CA ARG A 201 -3.46 -13.87 -10.72
C ARG A 201 -4.11 -12.59 -10.19
N ALA A 202 -3.51 -11.43 -10.36
CA ALA A 202 -4.15 -10.16 -10.05
C ALA A 202 -5.28 -9.88 -11.06
N SER A 203 -6.32 -9.21 -10.61
CA SER A 203 -7.45 -8.81 -11.46
C SER A 203 -7.45 -7.29 -11.64
N PHE A 204 -7.23 -6.86 -12.88
CA PHE A 204 -7.27 -5.45 -13.30
C PHE A 204 -8.54 -5.13 -14.10
N ASN A 205 -9.63 -5.86 -13.88
CA ASN A 205 -10.84 -5.67 -14.65
C ASN A 205 -11.30 -4.22 -14.64
N GLY A 206 -11.36 -3.61 -15.85
CA GLY A 206 -11.78 -2.22 -16.03
C GLY A 206 -10.83 -1.18 -15.42
N ALA A 207 -9.62 -1.56 -15.02
CA ALA A 207 -8.63 -0.63 -14.48
C ALA A 207 -8.04 0.28 -15.57
N ASP A 208 -7.64 1.49 -15.20
CA ASP A 208 -6.97 2.45 -16.08
C ASP A 208 -5.45 2.44 -15.80
N LEU A 209 -4.68 1.82 -16.71
CA LEU A 209 -3.23 1.73 -16.63
C LEU A 209 -2.51 2.69 -17.61
N ARG A 210 -3.21 3.65 -18.22
CA ARG A 210 -2.61 4.51 -19.23
C ARG A 210 -1.34 5.20 -18.74
N GLY A 211 -0.28 5.12 -19.55
CA GLY A 211 1.02 5.69 -19.21
C GLY A 211 1.73 5.03 -18.03
N ALA A 212 1.26 3.88 -17.54
CA ALA A 212 1.96 3.12 -16.50
C ALA A 212 3.25 2.48 -17.07
N TYR A 213 4.25 2.28 -16.21
CA TYR A 213 5.51 1.65 -16.57
C TYR A 213 5.55 0.20 -16.07
N LEU A 214 5.58 -0.78 -17.01
CA LEU A 214 5.43 -2.22 -16.72
C LEU A 214 6.66 -3.07 -17.09
N ARG A 215 7.82 -2.43 -17.28
CA ARG A 215 9.03 -3.15 -17.68
C ARG A 215 9.37 -4.27 -16.71
N VAL A 216 9.53 -5.51 -17.23
CA VAL A 216 9.87 -6.72 -16.46
C VAL A 216 8.80 -7.10 -15.41
N ALA A 217 7.60 -6.52 -15.46
CA ALA A 217 6.49 -6.94 -14.61
C ALA A 217 6.10 -8.40 -14.94
N LYS A 218 5.78 -9.19 -13.91
CA LYS A 218 5.55 -10.63 -14.04
C LYS A 218 4.05 -10.93 -14.09
N PHE A 219 3.54 -11.07 -15.31
CA PHE A 219 2.18 -11.50 -15.57
C PHE A 219 2.10 -13.04 -15.59
N HIS A 220 1.13 -13.60 -14.94
CA HIS A 220 0.76 -15.02 -15.10
C HIS A 220 -0.67 -15.21 -14.65
N ARG A 221 -1.57 -15.56 -15.58
CA ARG A 221 -3.02 -15.61 -15.32
C ARG A 221 -3.57 -14.31 -14.73
N THR A 222 -2.93 -13.18 -15.05
CA THR A 222 -3.41 -11.85 -14.70
C THR A 222 -4.61 -11.53 -15.56
N ASP A 223 -5.69 -11.06 -14.98
CA ASP A 223 -6.91 -10.69 -15.69
C ASP A 223 -6.89 -9.19 -16.02
N LEU A 224 -6.83 -8.87 -17.32
CA LEU A 224 -6.81 -7.52 -17.88
C LEU A 224 -8.14 -7.20 -18.61
N SER A 225 -9.20 -7.97 -18.40
CA SER A 225 -10.48 -7.77 -19.09
C SER A 225 -11.00 -6.35 -18.87
N GLY A 226 -11.31 -5.64 -19.97
CA GLY A 226 -11.75 -4.25 -19.93
C GLY A 226 -10.72 -3.22 -19.49
N ALA A 227 -9.47 -3.62 -19.20
CA ALA A 227 -8.43 -2.68 -18.78
C ALA A 227 -7.94 -1.80 -19.93
N ASP A 228 -7.56 -0.55 -19.61
CA ASP A 228 -6.98 0.38 -20.57
C ASP A 228 -5.45 0.47 -20.36
N LEU A 229 -4.69 -0.14 -21.29
CA LEU A 229 -3.23 -0.16 -21.30
C LEU A 229 -2.62 0.75 -22.38
N ARG A 230 -3.39 1.69 -22.95
CA ARG A 230 -2.83 2.62 -23.93
C ARG A 230 -1.68 3.42 -23.31
N ASP A 231 -0.68 3.72 -24.12
CA ASP A 231 0.50 4.50 -23.70
C ASP A 231 1.30 3.87 -22.54
N VAL A 232 1.09 2.57 -22.25
CA VAL A 232 1.90 1.84 -21.28
C VAL A 232 3.30 1.64 -21.80
N GLU A 233 4.31 1.88 -20.96
CA GLU A 233 5.71 1.71 -21.32
C GLU A 233 6.30 0.39 -20.81
N GLY A 234 7.14 -0.24 -21.67
CA GLY A 234 7.92 -1.41 -21.30
C GLY A 234 7.12 -2.71 -21.19
N LEU A 235 5.91 -2.74 -21.73
CA LEU A 235 5.12 -3.96 -21.91
C LEU A 235 5.57 -4.68 -23.18
N THR A 236 5.62 -6.00 -23.16
CA THR A 236 6.03 -6.85 -24.30
C THR A 236 4.95 -7.87 -24.64
N THR A 237 4.94 -8.35 -25.87
CA THR A 237 4.08 -9.44 -26.36
C THR A 237 4.21 -10.69 -25.46
N GLY A 238 5.42 -11.05 -25.05
CA GLY A 238 5.67 -12.18 -24.16
C GLY A 238 5.01 -12.04 -22.80
N GLN A 239 4.91 -10.82 -22.25
CA GLN A 239 4.24 -10.58 -20.97
C GLN A 239 2.73 -10.74 -21.09
N ILE A 240 2.11 -10.25 -22.17
CA ILE A 240 0.64 -10.29 -22.33
C ILE A 240 0.11 -11.65 -22.80
N ASN A 241 0.93 -12.51 -23.40
CA ASN A 241 0.48 -13.82 -23.92
C ASN A 241 -0.06 -14.75 -22.79
N HIS A 242 0.29 -14.50 -21.54
CA HIS A 242 -0.15 -15.29 -20.39
C HIS A 242 -1.22 -14.59 -19.56
N THR A 243 -1.88 -13.57 -20.12
CA THR A 243 -2.95 -12.81 -19.47
C THR A 243 -4.32 -13.21 -19.98
N ILE A 244 -5.37 -12.95 -19.19
CA ILE A 244 -6.75 -13.03 -19.60
C ILE A 244 -7.16 -11.65 -20.12
N ARG A 245 -7.82 -11.60 -21.28
CA ARG A 245 -8.23 -10.36 -21.95
C ARG A 245 -9.57 -10.57 -22.64
N ASP A 246 -10.30 -9.51 -22.86
CA ASP A 246 -11.55 -9.51 -23.61
C ASP A 246 -11.54 -8.46 -24.74
N ALA A 247 -12.67 -8.32 -25.46
CA ALA A 247 -12.84 -7.36 -26.54
C ALA A 247 -12.78 -5.88 -26.07
N HIS A 248 -12.85 -5.63 -24.77
CA HIS A 248 -12.81 -4.29 -24.20
C HIS A 248 -11.41 -3.90 -23.70
N THR A 249 -10.48 -4.86 -23.66
CA THR A 249 -9.07 -4.62 -23.28
C THR A 249 -8.40 -3.76 -24.36
N ARG A 250 -7.83 -2.63 -23.98
CA ARG A 250 -7.15 -1.71 -24.89
C ARG A 250 -5.64 -1.82 -24.72
N LEU A 251 -4.97 -2.37 -25.71
CA LEU A 251 -3.51 -2.53 -25.73
C LEU A 251 -2.81 -1.28 -26.32
N PRO A 252 -1.50 -1.09 -26.03
CA PRO A 252 -0.65 -0.14 -26.73
C PRO A 252 -0.61 -0.42 -28.24
N LEU A 253 -0.47 0.62 -29.07
CA LEU A 253 -0.52 0.51 -30.54
C LEU A 253 0.61 -0.38 -31.10
N ASP A 254 1.80 -0.31 -30.52
CA ASP A 254 2.96 -1.13 -30.92
C ASP A 254 2.71 -2.63 -30.75
N LEU A 255 1.97 -3.04 -29.72
CA LEU A 255 1.62 -4.45 -29.51
C LEU A 255 0.46 -4.95 -30.39
N ILE A 256 -0.36 -4.06 -30.93
CA ILE A 256 -1.44 -4.41 -31.85
C ILE A 256 -0.85 -4.71 -33.24
N THR A 257 0.08 -3.88 -33.70
CA THR A 257 0.69 -4.00 -35.04
C THR A 257 1.62 -5.21 -35.18
N GLU A 258 2.21 -5.72 -34.10
CA GLU A 258 3.02 -6.96 -34.15
C GLU A 258 2.16 -8.21 -34.43
N HIS A 259 0.89 -8.23 -34.03
CA HIS A 259 -0.02 -9.35 -34.27
C HIS A 259 -0.57 -9.39 -35.70
N GLU A 260 -0.64 -8.24 -36.39
CA GLU A 260 -1.15 -8.16 -37.76
C GLU A 260 -0.08 -8.49 -38.83
N ASN A 261 1.21 -8.41 -38.47
CA ASN A 261 2.35 -8.68 -39.38
C ASN A 261 2.97 -10.07 -39.20
N GLY A 262 2.39 -10.93 -38.39
CA GLY A 262 2.89 -12.28 -38.05
C GLY A 262 2.08 -13.44 -38.64
N GLU A 263 1.23 -13.22 -39.69
CA GLU A 263 0.58 -14.26 -40.48
C GLU A 263 1.32 -14.52 -41.82
#